data_45e78062ac903a8f4737304777eac659
#
_entry.id   45e78062ac903a8f4737304777eac659
#
_cell.length_a   1.000
_cell.length_b   1.000
_cell.length_c   1.000
_cell.angle_alpha   90.00
_cell.angle_beta   90.00
_cell.angle_gamma   90.00
#
_symmetry.space_group_name_H-M   'P 1'
#
loop_
_entity.id
_entity.type
_entity.pdbx_description
1 polymer ?
#
loop_
_entity_poly.entity_id
_entity_poly.type
_entity_poly.pdbx_seq_one_letter_code
_entity_poly.pdbx_strand_id
1 'polypeptide(L)'
;MVVDPRRDHSIRVPRPDLSVKLGTPNACNRCHDDKDAQWAADWVAKWHGPERARDVRHAETFAAARKGEAGVEKRLLAVISDTESPAFTRASALLALRPYQDSRGFFAAIRALKDPEALVRVAAISKLENWPRDELRRLLTPLLHDPARAVRTETARVISPINKGDLNDKDFKAYSRAHGELQKR
;
A
#
# COMPACT_ATOMS: atom_id res chain seq x y z
N MET A 1 -0.63 7.44 13.49
CA MET A 1 0.73 7.41 12.90
C MET A 1 1.19 8.85 12.83
N VAL A 2 2.18 9.23 13.61
CA VAL A 2 2.79 10.56 13.51
C VAL A 2 3.60 10.55 12.23
N VAL A 3 3.22 11.37 11.25
CA VAL A 3 4.03 11.59 10.05
C VAL A 3 5.21 12.45 10.49
N ASP A 4 6.36 11.82 10.65
CA ASP A 4 7.59 12.51 10.98
C ASP A 4 8.08 13.28 9.74
N PRO A 5 8.26 14.61 9.78
CA PRO A 5 8.69 15.42 8.64
C PRO A 5 10.18 15.26 8.31
N ARG A 6 10.80 14.13 8.66
CA ARG A 6 12.20 13.87 8.32
C ARG A 6 12.40 13.87 6.82
N ARG A 7 13.52 14.43 6.39
CA ARG A 7 13.94 14.36 4.99
C ARG A 7 14.28 12.92 4.65
N ASP A 8 13.89 12.47 3.46
CA ASP A 8 14.36 11.20 2.91
C ASP A 8 15.89 11.29 2.70
N HIS A 9 16.63 10.49 3.45
CA HIS A 9 18.08 10.37 3.35
C HIS A 9 18.54 9.31 2.36
N SER A 10 17.60 8.67 1.63
CA SER A 10 17.98 7.69 0.61
C SER A 10 18.69 8.39 -0.55
N ILE A 11 19.87 7.88 -0.89
CA ILE A 11 20.64 8.32 -2.05
C ILE A 11 20.04 7.60 -3.26
N ARG A 12 19.12 8.25 -3.94
CA ARG A 12 18.49 7.73 -5.17
C ARG A 12 19.02 8.50 -6.37
N VAL A 13 19.08 7.84 -7.49
CA VAL A 13 19.31 8.56 -8.75
C VAL A 13 18.07 9.42 -9.01
N PRO A 14 18.28 10.73 -9.26
CA PRO A 14 17.19 11.66 -9.56
C PRO A 14 16.32 11.19 -10.73
N ARG A 15 15.03 11.48 -10.66
CA ARG A 15 14.02 11.15 -11.69
C ARG A 15 13.28 12.41 -12.14
N PRO A 16 13.99 13.36 -12.78
CA PRO A 16 13.37 14.59 -13.26
C PRO A 16 12.38 14.36 -14.41
N ASP A 17 12.45 13.23 -15.09
CA ASP A 17 11.43 12.75 -16.03
C ASP A 17 10.05 12.61 -15.37
N LEU A 18 9.99 12.18 -14.09
CA LEU A 18 8.76 12.19 -13.30
C LEU A 18 8.32 13.60 -12.91
N SER A 19 9.26 14.52 -12.71
CA SER A 19 8.94 15.93 -12.47
C SER A 19 8.23 16.54 -13.66
N VAL A 20 8.71 16.25 -14.87
CA VAL A 20 8.06 16.69 -16.13
C VAL A 20 6.65 16.09 -16.24
N LYS A 21 6.50 14.78 -16.01
CA LYS A 21 5.21 14.09 -16.19
C LYS A 21 4.19 14.36 -15.08
N LEU A 22 4.63 14.42 -13.83
CA LEU A 22 3.76 14.39 -12.68
C LEU A 22 3.80 15.67 -11.83
N GLY A 23 4.67 16.62 -12.16
CA GLY A 23 4.87 17.85 -11.40
C GLY A 23 5.55 17.63 -10.04
N THR A 24 6.23 16.50 -9.84
CA THR A 24 6.94 16.23 -8.58
C THR A 24 8.22 17.06 -8.49
N PRO A 25 8.63 17.52 -7.29
CA PRO A 25 9.91 18.18 -7.12
C PRO A 25 11.08 17.25 -7.48
N ASN A 26 12.19 17.82 -7.96
CA ASN A 26 13.45 17.09 -8.13
C ASN A 26 14.61 17.85 -7.49
N ALA A 27 15.70 17.14 -7.21
CA ALA A 27 16.85 17.69 -6.52
C ALA A 27 17.65 18.70 -7.38
N CYS A 28 17.65 18.54 -8.71
CA CYS A 28 18.43 19.38 -9.63
C CYS A 28 17.97 20.83 -9.59
N ASN A 29 16.67 21.07 -9.66
CA ASN A 29 16.08 22.41 -9.68
C ASN A 29 16.09 23.13 -8.32
N ARG A 30 16.62 22.51 -7.27
CA ARG A 30 16.87 23.19 -5.98
C ARG A 30 18.13 24.06 -6.00
N CYS A 31 19.09 23.73 -6.89
CA CYS A 31 20.32 24.49 -7.10
C CYS A 31 20.36 25.17 -8.47
N HIS A 32 19.72 24.58 -9.48
CA HIS A 32 19.56 25.12 -10.83
C HIS A 32 18.15 25.69 -10.97
N ASP A 33 17.87 26.75 -10.23
CA ASP A 33 16.55 27.41 -10.17
C ASP A 33 16.21 28.20 -11.44
N ASP A 34 17.24 28.52 -12.24
CA ASP A 34 17.15 29.12 -13.56
C ASP A 34 16.76 28.12 -14.67
N LYS A 35 16.69 26.81 -14.36
CA LYS A 35 16.38 25.73 -15.30
C LYS A 35 15.05 25.06 -14.95
N ASP A 36 14.42 24.48 -15.95
CA ASP A 36 13.18 23.71 -15.78
C ASP A 36 13.45 22.20 -15.52
N ALA A 37 12.38 21.47 -15.26
CA ALA A 37 12.47 20.02 -15.04
C ALA A 37 12.87 19.26 -16.33
N GLN A 38 12.53 19.80 -17.51
CA GLN A 38 12.90 19.18 -18.78
C GLN A 38 14.42 19.21 -19.00
N TRP A 39 15.05 20.37 -18.70
CA TRP A 39 16.51 20.45 -18.73
C TRP A 39 17.17 19.37 -17.85
N ALA A 40 16.68 19.19 -16.63
CA ALA A 40 17.21 18.16 -15.75
C ALA A 40 16.99 16.73 -16.29
N ALA A 41 15.81 16.49 -16.89
CA ALA A 41 15.49 15.19 -17.50
C ALA A 41 16.41 14.86 -18.67
N ASP A 42 16.69 15.84 -19.54
CA ASP A 42 17.57 15.69 -20.71
C ASP A 42 19.02 15.35 -20.27
N TRP A 43 19.53 16.02 -19.23
CA TRP A 43 20.85 15.72 -18.69
C TRP A 43 20.93 14.33 -18.06
N VAL A 44 19.92 13.91 -17.27
CA VAL A 44 19.89 12.56 -16.70
C VAL A 44 19.79 11.49 -17.80
N ALA A 45 19.00 11.73 -18.83
CA ALA A 45 18.92 10.84 -19.99
C ALA A 45 20.27 10.74 -20.75
N LYS A 46 20.98 11.86 -20.90
CA LYS A 46 22.30 11.89 -21.50
C LYS A 46 23.35 11.08 -20.71
N TRP A 47 23.30 11.15 -19.37
CA TRP A 47 24.27 10.46 -18.52
C TRP A 47 24.00 8.98 -18.32
N HIS A 48 22.71 8.59 -18.23
CA HIS A 48 22.26 7.26 -17.82
C HIS A 48 21.49 6.48 -18.89
N GLY A 49 21.29 7.10 -20.07
CA GLY A 49 20.52 6.51 -21.16
C GLY A 49 18.99 6.60 -20.98
N PRO A 50 18.24 6.43 -22.08
CA PRO A 50 16.77 6.56 -22.09
C PRO A 50 16.06 5.39 -21.43
N GLU A 51 16.72 4.23 -21.26
CA GLU A 51 16.13 3.02 -20.66
C GLU A 51 15.66 3.27 -19.22
N ARG A 52 16.31 4.20 -18.52
CA ARG A 52 15.98 4.53 -17.16
C ARG A 52 14.57 5.13 -16.99
N ALA A 53 14.08 5.86 -17.99
CA ALA A 53 12.72 6.40 -17.97
C ALA A 53 11.64 5.33 -18.11
N ARG A 54 11.99 4.10 -18.53
CA ARG A 54 11.06 3.00 -18.72
C ARG A 54 10.68 2.27 -17.42
N ASP A 55 11.46 2.44 -16.35
CA ASP A 55 11.27 1.73 -15.05
C ASP A 55 10.31 2.47 -14.10
N VAL A 56 9.23 3.06 -14.64
CA VAL A 56 8.31 3.94 -13.88
C VAL A 56 6.95 3.31 -13.62
N ARG A 57 6.85 2.01 -13.65
CA ARG A 57 5.57 1.28 -13.63
C ARG A 57 4.60 1.70 -12.52
N HIS A 58 5.10 2.19 -11.39
CA HIS A 58 4.25 2.44 -10.22
C HIS A 58 3.94 3.92 -9.97
N ALA A 59 4.88 4.83 -10.24
CA ALA A 59 4.71 6.26 -9.93
C ALA A 59 3.50 6.88 -10.64
N GLU A 60 3.34 6.59 -11.93
CA GLU A 60 2.20 7.08 -12.72
C GLU A 60 0.88 6.48 -12.24
N THR A 61 0.87 5.19 -11.87
CA THR A 61 -0.32 4.52 -11.32
C THR A 61 -0.74 5.14 -10.00
N PHE A 62 0.20 5.39 -9.10
CA PHE A 62 -0.13 6.03 -7.80
C PHE A 62 -0.48 7.51 -7.95
N ALA A 63 0.11 8.23 -8.89
CA ALA A 63 -0.29 9.60 -9.20
C ALA A 63 -1.72 9.66 -9.73
N ALA A 64 -2.07 8.77 -10.65
CA ALA A 64 -3.42 8.62 -11.18
C ALA A 64 -4.43 8.24 -10.09
N ALA A 65 -4.06 7.34 -9.18
CA ALA A 65 -4.92 6.96 -8.05
C ALA A 65 -5.20 8.14 -7.11
N ARG A 66 -4.20 8.98 -6.81
CA ARG A 66 -4.39 10.19 -6.01
C ARG A 66 -5.30 11.21 -6.69
N LYS A 67 -5.31 11.26 -8.03
CA LYS A 67 -6.18 12.15 -8.80
C LYS A 67 -7.58 11.57 -9.04
N GLY A 68 -7.81 10.29 -8.70
CA GLY A 68 -9.08 9.61 -8.98
C GLY A 68 -9.33 9.38 -10.49
N GLU A 69 -8.27 9.19 -11.28
CA GLU A 69 -8.41 8.99 -12.72
C GLU A 69 -9.21 7.73 -13.06
N ALA A 70 -10.04 7.83 -14.09
CA ALA A 70 -10.84 6.70 -14.55
C ALA A 70 -9.96 5.51 -14.97
N GLY A 71 -10.39 4.29 -14.60
CA GLY A 71 -9.71 3.04 -14.96
C GLY A 71 -8.41 2.77 -14.19
N VAL A 72 -8.09 3.57 -13.18
CA VAL A 72 -6.88 3.37 -12.35
C VAL A 72 -6.94 2.07 -11.56
N GLU A 73 -8.13 1.57 -11.22
CA GLU A 73 -8.33 0.31 -10.51
C GLU A 73 -7.68 -0.85 -11.25
N LYS A 74 -7.81 -0.92 -12.57
CA LYS A 74 -7.16 -1.96 -13.39
C LYS A 74 -5.64 -1.92 -13.26
N ARG A 75 -5.05 -0.71 -13.23
CA ARG A 75 -3.60 -0.52 -13.05
C ARG A 75 -3.16 -0.94 -11.64
N LEU A 76 -3.92 -0.56 -10.61
CA LEU A 76 -3.64 -0.96 -9.22
C LEU A 76 -3.75 -2.48 -9.05
N LEU A 77 -4.75 -3.13 -9.63
CA LEU A 77 -4.91 -4.58 -9.61
C LEU A 77 -3.73 -5.30 -10.28
N ALA A 78 -3.19 -4.75 -11.37
CA ALA A 78 -2.00 -5.28 -12.02
C ALA A 78 -0.77 -5.21 -11.11
N VAL A 79 -0.59 -4.08 -10.39
CA VAL A 79 0.50 -3.93 -9.41
C VAL A 79 0.38 -4.93 -8.26
N ILE A 80 -0.84 -5.16 -7.73
CA ILE A 80 -1.08 -6.13 -6.64
C ILE A 80 -0.74 -7.55 -7.09
N SER A 81 -1.04 -7.89 -8.34
CA SER A 81 -0.83 -9.24 -8.89
C SER A 81 0.61 -9.50 -9.33
N ASP A 82 1.43 -8.47 -9.45
CA ASP A 82 2.84 -8.59 -9.85
C ASP A 82 3.70 -9.00 -8.64
N THR A 83 3.99 -10.29 -8.52
CA THR A 83 4.79 -10.86 -7.43
C THR A 83 6.24 -10.39 -7.44
N GLU A 84 6.75 -9.92 -8.57
CA GLU A 84 8.09 -9.33 -8.71
C GLU A 84 8.15 -7.90 -8.15
N SER A 85 6.99 -7.26 -8.01
CA SER A 85 6.91 -5.94 -7.35
C SER A 85 7.20 -6.07 -5.85
N PRO A 86 7.98 -5.14 -5.26
CA PRO A 86 8.24 -5.13 -3.82
C PRO A 86 6.95 -5.17 -2.99
N ALA A 87 6.98 -5.87 -1.85
CA ALA A 87 5.83 -5.98 -0.95
C ALA A 87 5.23 -4.61 -0.57
N PHE A 88 6.09 -3.61 -0.34
CA PHE A 88 5.65 -2.24 -0.08
C PHE A 88 4.80 -1.66 -1.21
N THR A 89 5.19 -1.91 -2.45
CA THR A 89 4.47 -1.42 -3.64
C THR A 89 3.11 -2.09 -3.77
N ARG A 90 3.04 -3.42 -3.58
CA ARG A 90 1.79 -4.20 -3.62
C ARG A 90 0.84 -3.79 -2.49
N ALA A 91 1.36 -3.63 -1.28
CA ALA A 91 0.59 -3.14 -0.13
C ALA A 91 0.05 -1.72 -0.37
N SER A 92 0.87 -0.82 -0.92
CA SER A 92 0.44 0.54 -1.26
C SER A 92 -0.66 0.55 -2.31
N ALA A 93 -0.63 -0.37 -3.28
CA ALA A 93 -1.69 -0.50 -4.27
C ALA A 93 -3.02 -0.99 -3.67
N LEU A 94 -2.97 -1.93 -2.71
CA LEU A 94 -4.15 -2.34 -1.93
C LEU A 94 -4.77 -1.17 -1.15
N LEU A 95 -3.93 -0.37 -0.49
CA LEU A 95 -4.40 0.82 0.23
C LEU A 95 -4.99 1.88 -0.72
N ALA A 96 -4.39 2.07 -1.89
CA ALA A 96 -4.90 2.97 -2.92
C ALA A 96 -6.24 2.50 -3.52
N LEU A 97 -6.57 1.20 -3.42
CA LEU A 97 -7.87 0.65 -3.81
C LEU A 97 -8.99 0.86 -2.76
N ARG A 98 -8.69 1.35 -1.55
CA ARG A 98 -9.72 1.51 -0.51
C ARG A 98 -10.95 2.33 -0.93
N PRO A 99 -10.81 3.44 -1.68
CA PRO A 99 -11.97 4.21 -2.14
C PRO A 99 -12.85 3.45 -3.15
N TYR A 100 -12.29 2.47 -3.86
CA TYR A 100 -12.98 1.74 -4.93
C TYR A 100 -13.61 0.46 -4.36
N GLN A 101 -14.96 0.42 -4.32
CA GLN A 101 -15.73 -0.66 -3.68
C GLN A 101 -16.27 -1.66 -4.72
N ASP A 102 -15.43 -2.05 -5.69
CA ASP A 102 -15.80 -3.05 -6.69
C ASP A 102 -15.43 -4.48 -6.26
N SER A 103 -16.09 -5.47 -6.89
CA SER A 103 -15.85 -6.89 -6.60
C SER A 103 -14.43 -7.35 -6.92
N ARG A 104 -13.79 -6.77 -7.94
CA ARG A 104 -12.41 -7.13 -8.34
C ARG A 104 -11.41 -6.75 -7.27
N GLY A 105 -11.54 -5.54 -6.70
CA GLY A 105 -10.73 -5.08 -5.58
C GLY A 105 -10.92 -5.94 -4.34
N PHE A 106 -12.16 -6.38 -4.08
CA PHE A 106 -12.48 -7.30 -3.01
C PHE A 106 -11.78 -8.66 -3.19
N PHE A 107 -11.91 -9.31 -4.34
CA PHE A 107 -11.25 -10.59 -4.59
C PHE A 107 -9.73 -10.49 -4.60
N ALA A 108 -9.17 -9.37 -5.06
CA ALA A 108 -7.73 -9.13 -4.95
C ALA A 108 -7.28 -9.06 -3.49
N ALA A 109 -8.03 -8.37 -2.62
CA ALA A 109 -7.75 -8.31 -1.19
C ALA A 109 -7.86 -9.70 -0.53
N ILE A 110 -8.90 -10.49 -0.83
CA ILE A 110 -9.02 -11.87 -0.31
C ILE A 110 -7.79 -12.73 -0.67
N ARG A 111 -7.33 -12.66 -1.92
CA ARG A 111 -6.09 -13.37 -2.31
C ARG A 111 -4.88 -12.89 -1.53
N ALA A 112 -4.77 -11.58 -1.35
CA ALA A 112 -3.67 -10.93 -0.64
C ALA A 112 -3.64 -11.21 0.87
N LEU A 113 -4.72 -11.71 1.48
CA LEU A 113 -4.70 -12.22 2.87
C LEU A 113 -3.75 -13.43 3.05
N LYS A 114 -3.38 -14.10 1.96
CA LYS A 114 -2.46 -15.25 1.95
C LYS A 114 -1.07 -14.90 1.41
N ASP A 115 -0.78 -13.62 1.19
CA ASP A 115 0.54 -13.19 0.70
C ASP A 115 1.65 -13.57 1.71
N PRO A 116 2.82 -14.02 1.27
CA PRO A 116 3.94 -14.34 2.16
C PRO A 116 4.36 -13.13 2.99
N GLU A 117 4.22 -11.92 2.47
CA GLU A 117 4.64 -10.69 3.12
C GLU A 117 3.57 -10.13 4.07
N ALA A 118 3.91 -9.99 5.35
CA ALA A 118 2.98 -9.49 6.37
C ALA A 118 2.43 -8.10 6.05
N LEU A 119 3.21 -7.23 5.43
CA LEU A 119 2.80 -5.88 5.04
C LEU A 119 1.64 -5.93 4.03
N VAL A 120 1.68 -6.86 3.09
CA VAL A 120 0.63 -7.05 2.08
C VAL A 120 -0.64 -7.60 2.73
N ARG A 121 -0.51 -8.56 3.68
CA ARG A 121 -1.66 -9.08 4.44
C ARG A 121 -2.34 -7.98 5.26
N VAL A 122 -1.57 -7.11 5.93
CA VAL A 122 -2.10 -5.94 6.68
C VAL A 122 -2.88 -5.01 5.75
N ALA A 123 -2.33 -4.66 4.59
CA ALA A 123 -3.00 -3.80 3.62
C ALA A 123 -4.28 -4.44 3.06
N ALA A 124 -4.29 -5.77 2.87
CA ALA A 124 -5.46 -6.51 2.45
C ALA A 124 -6.59 -6.45 3.48
N ILE A 125 -6.28 -6.63 4.78
CA ILE A 125 -7.23 -6.48 5.88
C ILE A 125 -7.82 -5.07 5.88
N SER A 126 -6.98 -4.03 5.77
CA SER A 126 -7.42 -2.64 5.72
C SER A 126 -8.31 -2.33 4.51
N LYS A 127 -8.05 -2.96 3.34
CA LYS A 127 -8.92 -2.81 2.15
C LYS A 127 -10.31 -3.38 2.39
N LEU A 128 -10.43 -4.45 3.17
CA LEU A 128 -11.70 -5.13 3.47
C LEU A 128 -12.52 -4.45 4.58
N GLU A 129 -11.99 -3.46 5.29
CA GLU A 129 -12.57 -2.86 6.51
C GLU A 129 -14.06 -2.48 6.40
N ASN A 130 -14.50 -2.04 5.23
CA ASN A 130 -15.88 -1.60 5.00
C ASN A 130 -16.81 -2.73 4.47
N TRP A 131 -16.36 -3.99 4.52
CA TRP A 131 -17.15 -5.13 4.07
C TRP A 131 -18.15 -5.57 5.15
N PRO A 132 -19.21 -6.34 4.79
CA PRO A 132 -20.17 -6.83 5.77
C PRO A 132 -19.51 -7.61 6.91
N ARG A 133 -19.93 -7.32 8.16
CA ARG A 133 -19.30 -7.80 9.39
C ARG A 133 -19.17 -9.32 9.47
N ASP A 134 -20.21 -10.05 9.08
CA ASP A 134 -20.20 -11.51 9.19
C ASP A 134 -19.20 -12.14 8.20
N GLU A 135 -19.08 -11.56 7.01
CA GLU A 135 -18.08 -11.98 6.04
C GLU A 135 -16.66 -11.65 6.51
N LEU A 136 -16.45 -10.45 7.08
CA LEU A 136 -15.17 -10.07 7.67
C LEU A 136 -14.74 -11.03 8.77
N ARG A 137 -15.64 -11.37 9.71
CA ARG A 137 -15.34 -12.33 10.78
C ARG A 137 -14.89 -13.66 10.20
N ARG A 138 -15.67 -14.22 9.26
CA ARG A 138 -15.34 -15.50 8.63
C ARG A 138 -13.98 -15.48 7.92
N LEU A 139 -13.67 -14.40 7.20
CA LEU A 139 -12.44 -14.29 6.41
C LEU A 139 -11.21 -13.98 7.29
N LEU A 140 -11.37 -13.14 8.30
CA LEU A 140 -10.23 -12.59 9.04
C LEU A 140 -9.92 -13.34 10.35
N THR A 141 -10.87 -14.07 10.96
CA THR A 141 -10.63 -14.82 12.20
C THR A 141 -9.36 -15.70 12.15
N PRO A 142 -9.04 -16.43 11.07
CA PRO A 142 -7.80 -17.21 11.00
C PRO A 142 -6.54 -16.37 11.18
N LEU A 143 -6.55 -15.09 10.77
CA LEU A 143 -5.42 -14.17 10.87
C LEU A 143 -5.17 -13.65 12.30
N LEU A 144 -6.04 -13.93 13.26
CA LEU A 144 -5.75 -13.76 14.70
C LEU A 144 -4.58 -14.64 15.18
N HIS A 145 -4.26 -15.70 14.44
CA HIS A 145 -3.15 -16.62 14.69
C HIS A 145 -1.93 -16.38 13.79
N ASP A 146 -1.91 -15.29 13.00
CA ASP A 146 -0.79 -14.95 12.13
C ASP A 146 0.51 -14.78 12.93
N PRO A 147 1.66 -15.25 12.43
CA PRO A 147 2.95 -15.07 13.11
C PRO A 147 3.32 -13.60 13.29
N ALA A 148 2.93 -12.72 12.35
CA ALA A 148 3.23 -11.30 12.43
C ALA A 148 2.26 -10.55 13.36
N ARG A 149 2.80 -9.86 14.36
CA ARG A 149 2.01 -9.04 15.29
C ARG A 149 1.12 -8.02 14.58
N ALA A 150 1.68 -7.33 13.57
CA ALA A 150 0.94 -6.31 12.83
C ALA A 150 -0.33 -6.87 12.16
N VAL A 151 -0.29 -8.10 11.64
CA VAL A 151 -1.43 -8.76 11.03
C VAL A 151 -2.47 -9.09 12.10
N ARG A 152 -2.07 -9.68 13.24
CA ARG A 152 -2.99 -10.00 14.33
C ARG A 152 -3.69 -8.77 14.90
N THR A 153 -2.94 -7.68 15.15
CA THR A 153 -3.50 -6.44 15.72
C THR A 153 -4.41 -5.73 14.73
N GLU A 154 -4.07 -5.69 13.44
CA GLU A 154 -4.94 -5.12 12.42
C GLU A 154 -6.21 -5.95 12.23
N THR A 155 -6.10 -7.28 12.26
CA THR A 155 -7.26 -8.18 12.26
C THR A 155 -8.19 -7.85 13.42
N ALA A 156 -7.66 -7.81 14.66
CA ALA A 156 -8.46 -7.52 15.86
C ALA A 156 -9.12 -6.14 15.76
N ARG A 157 -8.44 -5.13 15.22
CA ARG A 157 -9.00 -3.80 14.99
C ARG A 157 -10.20 -3.83 14.04
N VAL A 158 -10.06 -4.50 12.91
CA VAL A 158 -11.07 -4.48 11.83
C VAL A 158 -12.31 -5.29 12.19
N ILE A 159 -12.16 -6.44 12.87
CA ILE A 159 -13.32 -7.25 13.27
C ILE A 159 -13.99 -6.77 14.57
N SER A 160 -13.38 -5.83 15.29
CA SER A 160 -13.92 -5.26 16.54
C SER A 160 -15.25 -4.51 16.31
N PRO A 161 -16.21 -4.49 17.27
CA PRO A 161 -16.18 -5.24 18.53
C PRO A 161 -16.55 -6.72 18.37
N ILE A 162 -15.97 -7.57 19.21
CA ILE A 162 -16.28 -9.00 19.31
C ILE A 162 -16.73 -9.31 20.74
N ASN A 163 -17.87 -9.97 20.90
CA ASN A 163 -18.37 -10.44 22.17
C ASN A 163 -18.00 -11.90 22.43
N LYS A 164 -17.99 -12.30 23.70
CA LYS A 164 -17.83 -13.72 24.05
C LYS A 164 -19.02 -14.49 23.49
N GLY A 165 -18.74 -15.49 22.65
CA GLY A 165 -19.76 -16.25 21.90
C GLY A 165 -19.81 -15.95 20.40
N ASP A 166 -19.25 -14.82 19.95
CA ASP A 166 -19.10 -14.52 18.51
C ASP A 166 -18.02 -15.39 17.84
N LEU A 167 -17.07 -15.89 18.63
CA LEU A 167 -15.97 -16.77 18.24
C LEU A 167 -15.90 -17.97 19.18
N ASN A 168 -15.26 -19.06 18.78
CA ASN A 168 -14.92 -20.15 19.67
C ASN A 168 -13.87 -19.69 20.71
N ASP A 169 -13.70 -20.44 21.80
CA ASP A 169 -12.81 -20.06 22.92
C ASP A 169 -11.35 -19.82 22.51
N LYS A 170 -10.84 -20.60 21.53
CA LYS A 170 -9.46 -20.46 21.02
C LYS A 170 -9.28 -19.13 20.29
N ASP A 171 -10.21 -18.81 19.40
CA ASP A 171 -10.15 -17.60 18.58
C ASP A 171 -10.47 -16.35 19.43
N PHE A 172 -11.37 -16.46 20.41
CA PHE A 172 -11.65 -15.39 21.36
C PHE A 172 -10.42 -15.04 22.22
N LYS A 173 -9.65 -16.04 22.67
CA LYS A 173 -8.38 -15.81 23.39
C LYS A 173 -7.36 -15.11 22.49
N ALA A 174 -7.25 -15.54 21.22
CA ALA A 174 -6.35 -14.91 20.24
C ALA A 174 -6.76 -13.45 19.98
N TYR A 175 -8.04 -13.20 19.78
CA TYR A 175 -8.60 -11.85 19.64
C TYR A 175 -8.29 -10.97 20.84
N SER A 176 -8.57 -11.44 22.05
CA SER A 176 -8.34 -10.68 23.28
C SER A 176 -6.87 -10.30 23.46
N ARG A 177 -5.95 -11.22 23.13
CA ARG A 177 -4.51 -10.95 23.14
C ARG A 177 -4.14 -9.88 22.11
N ALA A 178 -4.58 -10.04 20.86
CA ALA A 178 -4.26 -9.11 19.79
C ALA A 178 -4.86 -7.72 20.05
N HIS A 179 -6.07 -7.64 20.61
CA HIS A 179 -6.72 -6.39 21.00
C HIS A 179 -5.97 -5.70 22.15
N GLY A 180 -5.52 -6.46 23.16
CA GLY A 180 -4.66 -5.94 24.23
C GLY A 180 -3.29 -5.47 23.73
N GLU A 181 -2.72 -6.10 22.70
CA GLU A 181 -1.49 -5.65 22.03
C GLU A 181 -1.70 -4.32 21.29
N LEU A 182 -2.91 -4.06 20.79
CA LEU A 182 -3.27 -2.81 20.12
C LEU A 182 -3.36 -1.63 21.09
N GLN A 183 -3.88 -1.85 22.30
CA GLN A 183 -4.06 -0.80 23.32
C GLN A 183 -2.75 -0.36 24.02
N LYS A 184 -1.67 -1.15 23.90
CA LYS A 184 -0.36 -0.85 24.50
C LYS A 184 0.55 0.03 23.60
N ARG A 185 -0.01 0.75 22.64
CA ARG A 185 0.71 1.66 21.72
C ARG A 185 0.74 3.09 22.26
#